data_4313a19da410950a274a4f75628bf481
#
_entry.id   4313a19da410950a274a4f75628bf481
#
_cell.length_a   1.000
_cell.length_b   1.000
_cell.length_c   1.000
_cell.angle_alpha   90.00
_cell.angle_beta   90.00
_cell.angle_gamma   90.00
#
_symmetry.space_group_name_H-M   'P 1'
#
loop_
_entity.id
_entity.type
_entity.pdbx_description
1 polymer ?
#
loop_
_entity_poly.entity_id
_entity_poly.type
_entity_poly.pdbx_seq_one_letter_code
_entity_poly.pdbx_strand_id
1 'polypeptide(L)'
;MSAVRPPPEALFIAGGISQYLGAAIAIGLFDDIAPGGVALLRVLGAGLVLIGFRRSWRRSWSRQHLLWAGGFGAALALMNLFIYLAMDRLPLGNAVAIEFLGPIAVAAIGTRTVRSAGSLVLAASGVVILAGVQDEGTLLGVLFALLAGTMWAAYIGLGHRVAHNGLAVDGLGVGMLIGAFVIGPFGVNQLDIAFTSPRILLLSLIHI
;
A
#
# COMPACT_ATOMS: atom_id res chain seq x y z
N MET A 1 -4.76 34.18 9.62
CA MET A 1 -4.32 33.60 8.33
C MET A 1 -5.00 32.26 8.18
N SER A 2 -6.06 32.18 7.35
CA SER A 2 -6.70 30.90 7.01
C SER A 2 -5.72 30.08 6.16
N ALA A 3 -5.20 28.99 6.70
CA ALA A 3 -4.39 28.08 5.95
C ALA A 3 -5.22 27.57 4.75
N VAL A 4 -4.82 27.92 3.54
CA VAL A 4 -5.43 27.41 2.31
C VAL A 4 -5.22 25.89 2.30
N ARG A 5 -6.29 25.14 2.51
CA ARG A 5 -6.22 23.66 2.42
C ARG A 5 -6.01 23.30 0.95
N PRO A 6 -4.98 22.50 0.62
CA PRO A 6 -4.78 22.05 -0.74
C PRO A 6 -6.01 21.23 -1.22
N PRO A 7 -6.37 21.32 -2.50
CA PRO A 7 -7.47 20.54 -3.04
C PRO A 7 -7.18 19.04 -2.92
N PRO A 8 -8.21 18.20 -2.68
CA PRO A 8 -8.05 16.75 -2.50
C PRO A 8 -7.31 16.08 -3.66
N GLU A 9 -7.52 16.56 -4.88
CA GLU A 9 -6.88 16.06 -6.09
C GLU A 9 -5.37 16.27 -6.07
N ALA A 10 -4.90 17.42 -5.58
CA ALA A 10 -3.46 17.70 -5.47
C ALA A 10 -2.81 16.80 -4.42
N LEU A 11 -3.50 16.52 -3.30
CA LEU A 11 -3.03 15.58 -2.28
C LEU A 11 -2.97 14.15 -2.82
N PHE A 12 -3.96 13.75 -3.63
CA PHE A 12 -3.99 12.43 -4.26
C PHE A 12 -2.82 12.26 -5.25
N ILE A 13 -2.59 13.26 -6.12
CA ILE A 13 -1.48 13.23 -7.08
C ILE A 13 -0.14 13.20 -6.36
N ALA A 14 0.07 14.07 -5.36
CA ALA A 14 1.30 14.12 -4.59
C ALA A 14 1.56 12.79 -3.85
N GLY A 15 0.52 12.19 -3.25
CA GLY A 15 0.59 10.89 -2.61
C GLY A 15 0.95 9.77 -3.58
N GLY A 16 0.34 9.76 -4.77
CA GLY A 16 0.64 8.80 -5.84
C GLY A 16 2.10 8.91 -6.32
N ILE A 17 2.57 10.12 -6.60
CA ILE A 17 3.97 10.36 -6.99
C ILE A 17 4.92 9.87 -5.90
N SER A 18 4.67 10.23 -4.64
CA SER A 18 5.49 9.79 -3.50
C SER A 18 5.52 8.27 -3.38
N GLN A 19 4.36 7.62 -3.52
CA GLN A 19 4.24 6.16 -3.42
C GLN A 19 5.04 5.45 -4.50
N TYR A 20 4.95 5.87 -5.76
CA TYR A 20 5.63 5.21 -6.87
C TYR A 20 7.11 5.54 -6.96
N LEU A 21 7.53 6.74 -6.56
CA LEU A 21 8.95 7.02 -6.33
C LEU A 21 9.53 6.10 -5.24
N GLY A 22 8.80 5.95 -4.15
CA GLY A 22 9.14 4.99 -3.12
C GLY A 22 9.25 3.56 -3.64
N ALA A 23 8.28 3.09 -4.45
CA ALA A 23 8.32 1.76 -5.05
C ALA A 23 9.53 1.56 -5.97
N ALA A 24 9.88 2.57 -6.78
CA ALA A 24 11.07 2.52 -7.64
C ALA A 24 12.38 2.42 -6.82
N ILE A 25 12.45 3.11 -5.69
CA ILE A 25 13.58 2.99 -4.75
C ILE A 25 13.62 1.58 -4.14
N ALA A 26 12.45 1.02 -3.78
CA ALA A 26 12.35 -0.31 -3.18
C ALA A 26 12.85 -1.42 -4.11
N ILE A 27 12.57 -1.33 -5.42
CA ILE A 27 13.07 -2.28 -6.41
C ILE A 27 14.60 -2.31 -6.39
N GLY A 28 15.26 -1.16 -6.25
CA GLY A 28 16.71 -1.07 -6.13
C GLY A 28 17.31 -1.72 -4.86
N LEU A 29 16.47 -2.15 -3.92
CA LEU A 29 16.88 -2.88 -2.71
C LEU A 29 16.69 -4.40 -2.86
N PHE A 30 16.01 -4.90 -3.91
CA PHE A 30 15.69 -6.33 -4.05
C PHE A 30 16.92 -7.20 -4.28
N ASP A 31 18.04 -6.61 -4.74
CA ASP A 31 19.32 -7.30 -4.84
C ASP A 31 19.98 -7.54 -3.46
N ASP A 32 19.69 -6.68 -2.48
CA ASP A 32 20.29 -6.73 -1.15
C ASP A 32 19.37 -7.41 -0.12
N ILE A 33 18.05 -7.26 -0.28
CA ILE A 33 17.03 -7.75 0.66
C ILE A 33 15.78 -8.22 -0.09
N ALA A 34 15.26 -9.39 0.28
CA ALA A 34 14.08 -9.95 -0.38
C ALA A 34 12.86 -9.01 -0.28
N PRO A 35 11.93 -9.05 -1.27
CA PRO A 35 10.73 -8.20 -1.31
C PRO A 35 9.90 -8.22 -0.03
N GLY A 36 9.80 -9.39 0.63
CA GLY A 36 9.11 -9.53 1.92
C GLY A 36 9.75 -8.75 3.05
N GLY A 37 11.10 -8.66 3.08
CA GLY A 37 11.86 -7.84 4.02
C GLY A 37 11.59 -6.35 3.82
N VAL A 38 11.62 -5.89 2.57
CA VAL A 38 11.31 -4.49 2.21
C VAL A 38 9.89 -4.13 2.62
N ALA A 39 8.90 -5.01 2.32
CA ALA A 39 7.51 -4.80 2.72
C ALA A 39 7.36 -4.70 4.24
N LEU A 40 8.02 -5.59 4.99
CA LEU A 40 7.98 -5.60 6.46
C LEU A 40 8.58 -4.32 7.04
N LEU A 41 9.76 -3.91 6.59
CA LEU A 41 10.43 -2.69 7.06
C LEU A 41 9.58 -1.45 6.80
N ARG A 42 8.98 -1.35 5.61
CA ARG A 42 8.09 -0.24 5.26
C ARG A 42 6.89 -0.15 6.20
N VAL A 43 6.16 -1.27 6.35
CA VAL A 43 4.93 -1.30 7.15
C VAL A 43 5.24 -1.09 8.63
N LEU A 44 6.29 -1.73 9.15
CA LEU A 44 6.75 -1.59 10.54
C LEU A 44 7.22 -0.16 10.82
N GLY A 45 8.09 0.39 9.96
CA GLY A 45 8.62 1.75 10.11
C GLY A 45 7.52 2.80 10.09
N ALA A 46 6.61 2.75 9.10
CA ALA A 46 5.47 3.66 9.03
C ALA A 46 4.55 3.54 10.24
N GLY A 47 4.27 2.31 10.69
CA GLY A 47 3.47 2.06 11.90
C GLY A 47 4.09 2.67 13.15
N LEU A 48 5.39 2.48 13.36
CA LEU A 48 6.12 3.04 14.50
C LEU A 48 6.12 4.59 14.48
N VAL A 49 6.41 5.18 13.31
CA VAL A 49 6.40 6.65 13.14
C VAL A 49 5.02 7.22 13.43
N LEU A 50 3.96 6.63 12.85
CA LEU A 50 2.59 7.12 13.06
C LEU A 50 2.16 6.99 14.53
N ILE A 51 2.42 5.85 15.16
CA ILE A 51 2.11 5.64 16.58
C ILE A 51 2.89 6.62 17.45
N GLY A 52 4.19 6.82 17.18
CA GLY A 52 5.03 7.77 17.90
C GLY A 52 4.51 9.21 17.79
N PHE A 53 4.24 9.65 16.55
CA PHE A 53 3.77 10.99 16.26
C PHE A 53 2.38 11.26 16.87
N ARG A 54 1.45 10.33 16.73
CA ARG A 54 0.07 10.47 17.21
C ARG A 54 -0.10 10.11 18.68
N ARG A 55 0.89 9.44 19.28
CA ARG A 55 0.80 8.90 20.65
C ARG A 55 -0.43 8.00 20.84
N SER A 56 -0.71 7.15 19.82
CA SER A 56 -1.92 6.32 19.76
C SER A 56 -2.06 5.33 20.92
N TRP A 57 -0.96 5.07 21.67
CA TRP A 57 -0.99 4.29 22.92
C TRP A 57 -1.76 4.98 24.06
N ARG A 58 -1.99 6.31 23.96
CA ARG A 58 -2.78 7.06 24.96
C ARG A 58 -4.27 6.95 24.76
N ARG A 59 -4.70 6.39 23.62
CA ARG A 59 -6.10 6.20 23.29
C ARG A 59 -6.60 4.88 23.89
N SER A 60 -7.84 4.86 24.38
CA SER A 60 -8.52 3.61 24.75
C SER A 60 -8.96 2.86 23.49
N TRP A 61 -8.55 1.62 23.36
CA TRP A 61 -8.87 0.76 22.24
C TRP A 61 -9.92 -0.27 22.65
N SER A 62 -11.11 -0.22 22.08
CA SER A 62 -12.10 -1.30 22.22
C SER A 62 -11.69 -2.49 21.32
N ARG A 63 -12.19 -3.68 21.65
CA ARG A 63 -11.99 -4.87 20.82
C ARG A 63 -12.44 -4.63 19.36
N GLN A 64 -13.56 -3.94 19.18
CA GLN A 64 -14.09 -3.60 17.86
C GLN A 64 -13.16 -2.65 17.10
N HIS A 65 -12.59 -1.64 17.77
CA HIS A 65 -11.61 -0.72 17.17
C HIS A 65 -10.37 -1.48 16.70
N LEU A 66 -9.86 -2.41 17.52
CA LEU A 66 -8.70 -3.21 17.16
C LEU A 66 -8.98 -4.15 15.98
N LEU A 67 -10.19 -4.73 15.89
CA LEU A 67 -10.59 -5.56 14.76
C LEU A 67 -10.64 -4.77 13.45
N TRP A 68 -11.23 -3.56 13.45
CA TRP A 68 -11.26 -2.70 12.26
C TRP A 68 -9.88 -2.20 11.87
N ALA A 69 -9.10 -1.70 12.84
CA ALA A 69 -7.74 -1.24 12.58
C ALA A 69 -6.84 -2.40 12.11
N GLY A 70 -6.96 -3.57 12.73
CA GLY A 70 -6.20 -4.77 12.38
C GLY A 70 -6.53 -5.29 10.99
N GLY A 71 -7.81 -5.41 10.64
CA GLY A 71 -8.23 -5.81 9.29
C GLY A 71 -7.76 -4.84 8.21
N PHE A 72 -7.89 -3.53 8.48
CA PHE A 72 -7.42 -2.46 7.60
C PHE A 72 -5.90 -2.52 7.41
N GLY A 73 -5.13 -2.66 8.50
CA GLY A 73 -3.68 -2.75 8.45
C GLY A 73 -3.18 -4.05 7.83
N ALA A 74 -3.85 -5.18 8.09
CA ALA A 74 -3.54 -6.45 7.44
C ALA A 74 -3.74 -6.38 5.92
N ALA A 75 -4.86 -5.79 5.46
CA ALA A 75 -5.09 -5.57 4.04
C ALA A 75 -4.01 -4.71 3.40
N LEU A 76 -3.62 -3.60 4.07
CA LEU A 76 -2.54 -2.73 3.62
C LEU A 76 -1.17 -3.43 3.59
N ALA A 77 -0.84 -4.21 4.62
CA ALA A 77 0.42 -4.93 4.71
C ALA A 77 0.52 -6.03 3.64
N LEU A 78 -0.54 -6.81 3.45
CA LEU A 78 -0.62 -7.84 2.41
C LEU A 78 -0.58 -7.22 1.01
N MET A 79 -1.23 -6.07 0.79
CA MET A 79 -1.13 -5.31 -0.46
C MET A 79 0.33 -4.97 -0.77
N ASN A 80 1.04 -4.39 0.21
CA ASN A 80 2.47 -4.06 0.04
C ASN A 80 3.35 -5.30 -0.19
N LEU A 81 3.10 -6.39 0.52
CA LEU A 81 3.82 -7.64 0.30
C LEU A 81 3.61 -8.17 -1.12
N PHE A 82 2.36 -8.29 -1.55
CA PHE A 82 2.03 -8.86 -2.85
C PHE A 82 2.50 -7.99 -4.01
N ILE A 83 2.39 -6.65 -3.91
CA ILE A 83 2.89 -5.80 -4.98
C ILE A 83 4.41 -5.87 -5.12
N TYR A 84 5.17 -6.01 -4.02
CA TYR A 84 6.62 -6.19 -4.11
C TYR A 84 7.01 -7.56 -4.66
N LEU A 85 6.29 -8.62 -4.31
CA LEU A 85 6.47 -9.93 -4.92
C LEU A 85 6.11 -9.93 -6.42
N ALA A 86 5.17 -9.07 -6.83
CA ALA A 86 4.85 -8.86 -8.24
C ALA A 86 5.97 -8.10 -8.96
N MET A 87 6.47 -6.99 -8.39
CA MET A 87 7.54 -6.16 -8.96
C MET A 87 8.89 -6.89 -9.07
N ASP A 88 9.11 -7.92 -8.29
CA ASP A 88 10.26 -8.83 -8.38
C ASP A 88 10.19 -9.76 -9.63
N ARG A 89 9.02 -9.85 -10.28
CA ARG A 89 8.70 -10.79 -11.34
C ARG A 89 8.10 -10.16 -12.59
N LEU A 90 7.69 -8.91 -12.49
CA LEU A 90 7.08 -8.12 -13.55
C LEU A 90 7.75 -6.75 -13.63
N PRO A 91 7.82 -6.14 -14.80
CA PRO A 91 8.13 -4.73 -14.91
C PRO A 91 7.19 -3.89 -14.03
N LEU A 92 7.74 -2.85 -13.39
CA LEU A 92 7.01 -1.99 -12.45
C LEU A 92 5.68 -1.51 -13.02
N GLY A 93 5.68 -1.05 -14.27
CA GLY A 93 4.47 -0.55 -14.93
C GLY A 93 3.37 -1.60 -15.04
N ASN A 94 3.72 -2.85 -15.38
CA ASN A 94 2.76 -3.95 -15.49
C ASN A 94 2.20 -4.35 -14.13
N ALA A 95 3.06 -4.49 -13.11
CA ALA A 95 2.63 -4.81 -11.76
C ALA A 95 1.63 -3.78 -11.23
N VAL A 96 1.95 -2.49 -11.37
CA VAL A 96 1.10 -1.37 -10.95
C VAL A 96 -0.21 -1.33 -11.76
N ALA A 97 -0.15 -1.52 -13.09
CA ALA A 97 -1.34 -1.53 -13.93
C ALA A 97 -2.34 -2.61 -13.49
N ILE A 98 -1.86 -3.82 -13.24
CA ILE A 98 -2.70 -4.93 -12.79
C ILE A 98 -3.25 -4.66 -11.37
N GLU A 99 -2.44 -4.12 -10.46
CA GLU A 99 -2.87 -3.74 -9.12
C GLU A 99 -4.04 -2.73 -9.15
N PHE A 100 -4.03 -1.77 -10.10
CA PHE A 100 -5.10 -0.77 -10.24
C PHE A 100 -6.46 -1.37 -10.58
N LEU A 101 -6.55 -2.61 -11.02
CA LEU A 101 -7.83 -3.29 -11.21
C LEU A 101 -8.65 -3.35 -9.91
N GLY A 102 -8.00 -3.37 -8.75
CA GLY A 102 -8.68 -3.33 -7.44
C GLY A 102 -9.48 -2.03 -7.22
N PRO A 103 -8.84 -0.86 -7.18
CA PRO A 103 -9.52 0.43 -7.10
C PRO A 103 -10.55 0.64 -8.21
N ILE A 104 -10.28 0.21 -9.43
CA ILE A 104 -11.22 0.30 -10.56
C ILE A 104 -12.47 -0.53 -10.29
N ALA A 105 -12.32 -1.75 -9.77
CA ALA A 105 -13.46 -2.60 -9.40
C ALA A 105 -14.31 -1.95 -8.29
N VAL A 106 -13.68 -1.35 -7.27
CA VAL A 106 -14.39 -0.61 -6.22
C VAL A 106 -15.15 0.60 -6.81
N ALA A 107 -14.50 1.36 -7.69
CA ALA A 107 -15.12 2.50 -8.36
C ALA A 107 -16.29 2.06 -9.26
N ALA A 108 -16.19 0.91 -9.92
CA ALA A 108 -17.24 0.35 -10.76
C ALA A 108 -18.53 0.06 -9.95
N ILE A 109 -18.39 -0.51 -8.74
CA ILE A 109 -19.51 -0.78 -7.84
C ILE A 109 -20.23 0.52 -7.45
N GLY A 110 -19.48 1.63 -7.29
CA GLY A 110 -20.01 2.96 -6.95
C GLY A 110 -20.54 3.76 -8.15
N THR A 111 -20.32 3.31 -9.39
CA THR A 111 -20.65 4.05 -10.61
C THR A 111 -22.16 4.07 -10.87
N ARG A 112 -22.75 5.28 -10.87
CA ARG A 112 -24.20 5.48 -11.06
C ARG A 112 -24.55 6.52 -12.13
N THR A 113 -23.55 7.14 -12.75
CA THR A 113 -23.75 8.19 -13.75
C THR A 113 -22.95 7.89 -15.02
N VAL A 114 -23.40 8.40 -16.18
CA VAL A 114 -22.70 8.26 -17.46
C VAL A 114 -21.29 8.89 -17.38
N ARG A 115 -21.16 10.01 -16.68
CA ARG A 115 -19.86 10.66 -16.47
C ARG A 115 -18.89 9.78 -15.67
N SER A 116 -19.36 9.17 -14.60
CA SER A 116 -18.55 8.24 -13.80
C SER A 116 -18.17 6.99 -14.60
N ALA A 117 -19.11 6.47 -15.42
CA ALA A 117 -18.84 5.35 -16.31
C ALA A 117 -17.76 5.69 -17.35
N GLY A 118 -17.84 6.88 -17.95
CA GLY A 118 -16.81 7.37 -18.89
C GLY A 118 -15.43 7.47 -18.26
N SER A 119 -15.32 8.02 -17.04
CA SER A 119 -14.07 8.09 -16.29
C SER A 119 -13.52 6.70 -15.96
N LEU A 120 -14.38 5.74 -15.63
CA LEU A 120 -13.99 4.36 -15.34
C LEU A 120 -13.46 3.65 -16.60
N VAL A 121 -14.11 3.81 -17.74
CA VAL A 121 -13.65 3.27 -19.01
C VAL A 121 -12.30 3.86 -19.38
N LEU A 122 -12.11 5.16 -19.21
CA LEU A 122 -10.82 5.82 -19.50
C LEU A 122 -9.70 5.27 -18.58
N ALA A 123 -9.96 5.10 -17.29
CA ALA A 123 -9.00 4.52 -16.36
C ALA A 123 -8.66 3.06 -16.71
N ALA A 124 -9.67 2.23 -17.00
CA ALA A 124 -9.47 0.87 -17.42
C ALA A 124 -8.67 0.75 -18.72
N SER A 125 -8.96 1.62 -19.72
CA SER A 125 -8.20 1.67 -20.98
C SER A 125 -6.74 2.02 -20.73
N GLY A 126 -6.45 2.98 -19.84
CA GLY A 126 -5.08 3.33 -19.45
C GLY A 126 -4.32 2.14 -18.85
N VAL A 127 -4.97 1.37 -17.99
CA VAL A 127 -4.39 0.15 -17.41
C VAL A 127 -4.09 -0.90 -18.49
N VAL A 128 -5.03 -1.13 -19.43
CA VAL A 128 -4.84 -2.09 -20.53
C VAL A 128 -3.68 -1.70 -21.44
N ILE A 129 -3.60 -0.39 -21.80
CA ILE A 129 -2.49 0.12 -22.61
C ILE A 129 -1.16 -0.05 -21.89
N LEU A 130 -1.10 0.27 -20.59
CA LEU A 130 0.13 0.15 -19.81
C LEU A 130 0.56 -1.30 -19.63
N ALA A 131 -0.38 -2.21 -19.39
CA ALA A 131 -0.11 -3.65 -19.25
C ALA A 131 0.33 -4.31 -20.56
N GLY A 132 -0.14 -3.82 -21.73
CA GLY A 132 0.17 -4.38 -23.04
C GLY A 132 1.51 -3.96 -23.63
N VAL A 133 2.25 -3.06 -23.00
CA VAL A 133 3.51 -2.51 -23.55
C VAL A 133 4.71 -3.43 -23.36
N GLN A 134 4.64 -4.39 -22.42
CA GLN A 134 5.77 -5.26 -22.09
C GLN A 134 5.32 -6.72 -21.96
N ASP A 135 5.85 -7.58 -22.84
CA ASP A 135 5.59 -9.04 -22.85
C ASP A 135 6.42 -9.82 -21.80
N GLU A 136 7.22 -9.12 -20.99
CA GLU A 136 8.10 -9.73 -20.01
C GLU A 136 7.37 -9.90 -18.67
N GLY A 137 7.20 -11.15 -18.23
CA GLY A 137 6.64 -11.43 -16.92
C GLY A 137 6.24 -12.87 -16.70
N THR A 138 6.08 -13.22 -15.43
CA THR A 138 5.67 -14.57 -15.03
C THR A 138 4.20 -14.60 -14.62
N LEU A 139 3.52 -15.73 -14.85
CA LEU A 139 2.15 -15.95 -14.35
C LEU A 139 2.05 -15.73 -12.84
N LEU A 140 3.07 -16.12 -12.09
CA LEU A 140 3.13 -15.92 -10.65
C LEU A 140 3.18 -14.41 -10.27
N GLY A 141 3.92 -13.60 -11.05
CA GLY A 141 3.94 -12.16 -10.90
C GLY A 141 2.55 -11.54 -11.11
N VAL A 142 1.84 -11.98 -12.16
CA VAL A 142 0.46 -11.53 -12.43
C VAL A 142 -0.48 -11.92 -11.29
N LEU A 143 -0.37 -13.12 -10.74
CA LEU A 143 -1.16 -13.57 -9.60
C LEU A 143 -0.90 -12.69 -8.35
N PHE A 144 0.36 -12.37 -8.08
CA PHE A 144 0.69 -11.46 -6.97
C PHE A 144 0.13 -10.05 -7.19
N ALA A 145 0.21 -9.50 -8.40
CA ALA A 145 -0.36 -8.20 -8.72
C ALA A 145 -1.90 -8.17 -8.55
N LEU A 146 -2.60 -9.23 -8.96
CA LEU A 146 -4.04 -9.39 -8.75
C LEU A 146 -4.40 -9.52 -7.26
N LEU A 147 -3.60 -10.25 -6.48
CA LEU A 147 -3.75 -10.33 -5.03
C LEU A 147 -3.54 -8.96 -4.39
N ALA A 148 -2.52 -8.20 -4.82
CA ALA A 148 -2.29 -6.83 -4.36
C ALA A 148 -3.50 -5.94 -4.65
N GLY A 149 -4.04 -5.96 -5.87
CA GLY A 149 -5.25 -5.23 -6.25
C GLY A 149 -6.47 -5.63 -5.40
N THR A 150 -6.64 -6.92 -5.11
CA THR A 150 -7.71 -7.41 -4.23
C THR A 150 -7.57 -6.87 -2.81
N MET A 151 -6.34 -6.87 -2.27
CA MET A 151 -6.07 -6.28 -0.95
C MET A 151 -6.26 -4.76 -0.95
N TRP A 152 -5.96 -4.09 -2.06
CA TRP A 152 -6.23 -2.65 -2.19
C TRP A 152 -7.74 -2.37 -2.17
N ALA A 153 -8.54 -3.14 -2.88
CA ALA A 153 -10.00 -3.04 -2.82
C ALA A 153 -10.53 -3.23 -1.38
N ALA A 154 -10.02 -4.24 -0.67
CA ALA A 154 -10.35 -4.49 0.74
C ALA A 154 -9.91 -3.34 1.64
N TYR A 155 -8.70 -2.80 1.44
CA TYR A 155 -8.16 -1.64 2.14
C TYR A 155 -9.07 -0.42 1.98
N ILE A 156 -9.55 -0.11 0.76
CA ILE A 156 -10.47 1.00 0.51
C ILE A 156 -11.77 0.83 1.31
N GLY A 157 -12.37 -0.37 1.25
CA GLY A 157 -13.61 -0.67 1.96
C GLY A 157 -13.47 -0.62 3.49
N LEU A 158 -12.38 -1.16 4.02
CA LEU A 158 -12.10 -1.15 5.46
C LEU A 158 -11.70 0.26 5.94
N GLY A 159 -10.94 1.01 5.13
CA GLY A 159 -10.53 2.38 5.43
C GLY A 159 -11.71 3.31 5.64
N HIS A 160 -12.76 3.16 4.82
CA HIS A 160 -14.02 3.89 5.00
C HIS A 160 -14.64 3.59 6.39
N ARG A 161 -14.67 2.35 6.82
CA ARG A 161 -15.20 1.96 8.15
C ARG A 161 -14.31 2.48 9.29
N VAL A 162 -12.99 2.39 9.15
CA VAL A 162 -12.03 2.93 10.12
C VAL A 162 -12.22 4.43 10.30
N ALA A 163 -12.37 5.18 9.20
CA ALA A 163 -12.61 6.61 9.22
C ALA A 163 -13.94 6.97 9.89
N HIS A 164 -15.04 6.26 9.57
CA HIS A 164 -16.34 6.48 10.19
C HIS A 164 -16.36 6.19 11.70
N ASN A 165 -15.53 5.30 12.20
CA ASN A 165 -15.39 5.04 13.63
C ASN A 165 -14.44 6.01 14.35
N GLY A 166 -14.02 7.10 13.69
CA GLY A 166 -13.15 8.13 14.26
C GLY A 166 -11.73 7.63 14.56
N LEU A 167 -11.30 6.55 13.92
CA LEU A 167 -9.97 5.96 14.13
C LEU A 167 -8.91 6.57 13.20
N ALA A 168 -9.32 7.01 11.99
CA ALA A 168 -8.48 7.69 11.00
C ALA A 168 -6.97 7.31 11.08
N VAL A 169 -6.11 8.29 11.38
CA VAL A 169 -4.64 8.11 11.43
C VAL A 169 -4.20 7.20 12.57
N ASP A 170 -4.89 7.23 13.72
CA ASP A 170 -4.56 6.34 14.85
C ASP A 170 -4.82 4.88 14.49
N GLY A 171 -5.94 4.61 13.78
CA GLY A 171 -6.27 3.29 13.27
C GLY A 171 -5.28 2.80 12.21
N LEU A 172 -4.76 3.72 11.39
CA LEU A 172 -3.73 3.40 10.41
C LEU A 172 -2.44 2.95 11.12
N GLY A 173 -1.92 3.72 12.07
CA GLY A 173 -0.68 3.39 12.78
C GLY A 173 -0.75 2.05 13.50
N VAL A 174 -1.81 1.83 14.31
CA VAL A 174 -2.01 0.55 15.01
C VAL A 174 -2.25 -0.59 14.03
N GLY A 175 -3.04 -0.35 12.99
CA GLY A 175 -3.29 -1.31 11.93
C GLY A 175 -2.01 -1.75 11.21
N MET A 176 -1.10 -0.82 10.91
CA MET A 176 0.19 -1.12 10.28
C MET A 176 1.06 -2.02 11.17
N LEU A 177 1.09 -1.81 12.50
CA LEU A 177 1.82 -2.72 13.39
C LEU A 177 1.20 -4.12 13.43
N ILE A 178 -0.13 -4.23 13.45
CA ILE A 178 -0.81 -5.52 13.35
C ILE A 178 -0.52 -6.17 11.99
N GLY A 179 -0.56 -5.37 10.91
CA GLY A 179 -0.21 -5.82 9.57
C GLY A 179 1.24 -6.27 9.44
N ALA A 180 2.18 -5.57 10.08
CA ALA A 180 3.59 -5.99 10.15
C ALA A 180 3.74 -7.35 10.82
N PHE A 181 2.96 -7.63 11.86
CA PHE A 181 2.92 -8.97 12.47
C PHE A 181 2.38 -10.03 11.50
N VAL A 182 1.35 -9.71 10.72
CA VAL A 182 0.77 -10.63 9.71
C VAL A 182 1.77 -11.00 8.62
N ILE A 183 2.52 -10.01 8.08
CA ILE A 183 3.53 -10.26 7.04
C ILE A 183 4.92 -10.60 7.61
N GLY A 184 5.10 -10.55 8.92
CA GLY A 184 6.35 -10.86 9.62
C GLY A 184 7.03 -12.14 9.14
N PRO A 185 6.31 -13.29 9.03
CA PRO A 185 6.90 -14.55 8.57
C PRO A 185 7.60 -14.47 7.21
N PHE A 186 7.22 -13.52 6.35
CA PHE A 186 7.78 -13.36 5.01
C PHE A 186 9.01 -12.44 4.96
N GLY A 187 9.34 -11.74 6.06
CA GLY A 187 10.42 -10.76 6.05
C GLY A 187 11.29 -10.73 7.30
N VAL A 188 10.92 -11.41 8.39
CA VAL A 188 11.63 -11.33 9.66
C VAL A 188 13.10 -11.78 9.56
N ASN A 189 13.39 -12.79 8.74
CA ASN A 189 14.76 -13.30 8.52
C ASN A 189 15.66 -12.33 7.76
N GLN A 190 15.13 -11.19 7.30
CA GLN A 190 15.86 -10.16 6.57
C GLN A 190 16.13 -8.91 7.43
N LEU A 191 15.62 -8.88 8.66
CA LEU A 191 15.76 -7.71 9.54
C LEU A 191 17.21 -7.50 10.00
N ASP A 192 17.96 -8.58 10.20
CA ASP A 192 19.39 -8.52 10.54
C ASP A 192 20.19 -7.78 9.45
N ILE A 193 19.96 -8.08 8.17
CA ILE A 193 20.58 -7.40 7.02
C ILE A 193 20.23 -5.90 7.04
N ALA A 194 18.98 -5.57 7.30
CA ALA A 194 18.53 -4.19 7.34
C ALA A 194 19.18 -3.38 8.46
N PHE A 195 19.35 -3.97 9.64
CA PHE A 195 19.97 -3.29 10.78
C PHE A 195 21.51 -3.22 10.70
N THR A 196 22.14 -4.09 9.93
CA THR A 196 23.61 -4.06 9.71
C THR A 196 24.01 -3.11 8.59
N SER A 197 23.10 -2.73 7.69
CA SER A 197 23.37 -1.82 6.58
C SER A 197 22.64 -0.47 6.76
N PRO A 198 23.36 0.62 7.13
CA PRO A 198 22.77 1.95 7.24
C PRO A 198 22.09 2.42 5.93
N ARG A 199 22.60 1.98 4.77
CA ARG A 199 22.04 2.29 3.47
C ARG A 199 20.64 1.70 3.31
N ILE A 200 20.46 0.42 3.64
CA ILE A 200 19.18 -0.28 3.54
C ILE A 200 18.17 0.34 4.51
N LEU A 201 18.60 0.63 5.73
CA LEU A 201 17.75 1.26 6.75
C LEU A 201 17.27 2.65 6.30
N LEU A 202 18.20 3.50 5.80
CA LEU A 202 17.86 4.83 5.31
C LEU A 202 16.92 4.77 4.11
N LEU A 203 17.19 3.94 3.12
CA LEU A 203 16.35 3.82 1.94
C LEU A 203 14.97 3.26 2.28
N SER A 204 14.88 2.33 3.22
CA SER A 204 13.60 1.83 3.74
C SER A 204 12.80 2.91 4.47
N LEU A 205 13.45 3.81 5.20
CA LEU A 205 12.80 4.93 5.89
C LEU A 205 12.38 6.06 4.94
N ILE A 206 13.19 6.37 3.92
CA ILE A 206 12.85 7.39 2.90
C ILE A 206 11.63 6.95 2.09
N HIS A 207 11.45 5.68 1.93
CA HIS A 207 10.37 5.04 1.20
C HIS A 207 9.02 5.06 1.96
N ILE A 208 8.99 5.42 3.22
CA ILE A 208 7.79 5.57 4.06
C ILE A 208 7.11 6.91 3.79
#